data_4e7fa6c1ca03a711aa166bb4f84e578e
#
_entry.id   4e7fa6c1ca03a711aa166bb4f84e578e
#
_cell.length_a   1.000
_cell.length_b   1.000
_cell.length_c   1.000
_cell.angle_alpha   90.00
_cell.angle_beta   90.00
_cell.angle_gamma   90.00
#
_symmetry.space_group_name_H-M   'P 1'
#
loop_
_entity.id
_entity.type
_entity.pdbx_description
1 polymer ?
#
loop_
_entity_poly.entity_id
_entity_poly.type
_entity_poly.pdbx_seq_one_letter_code
_entity_poly.pdbx_strand_id
1 'polypeptide(L)'
;VTHYRSSEDKAQLELIKLALHSPELAPKMPIALFSNKLLYNVLKVLIDNSDKGYKPGQILELIGGSSEQRNLIASLAIQVPDKEYEQTILDDCIATLERNPVKKEIAILRDKIRRMEEEDTTPDKALLEELSVLQKKLQ
;
A
#
# COMPACT_ATOMS: atom_id res chain seq x y z
N VAL A 1 -14.40 -0.99 -14.73
CA VAL A 1 -14.68 -1.29 -13.33
C VAL A 1 -13.39 -1.22 -12.54
N THR A 2 -13.31 -0.33 -11.60
CA THR A 2 -12.13 -0.20 -10.76
C THR A 2 -12.23 -1.13 -9.57
N HIS A 3 -11.16 -1.88 -9.31
CA HIS A 3 -11.06 -2.80 -8.19
C HIS A 3 -10.31 -2.19 -7.00
N TYR A 4 -10.11 -0.87 -7.00
CA TYR A 4 -9.31 -0.14 -6.03
C TYR A 4 -10.21 0.52 -4.98
N ARG A 5 -10.88 -0.30 -4.16
CA ARG A 5 -11.85 0.19 -3.17
C ARG A 5 -11.34 0.17 -1.73
N SER A 6 -10.38 -0.69 -1.42
CA SER A 6 -9.85 -0.78 -0.06
C SER A 6 -8.99 0.44 0.27
N SER A 7 -8.85 0.74 1.57
CA SER A 7 -7.94 1.81 2.00
C SER A 7 -6.50 1.51 1.60
N GLU A 8 -6.13 0.23 1.59
CA GLU A 8 -4.82 -0.23 1.15
C GLU A 8 -4.57 0.08 -0.32
N ASP A 9 -5.54 -0.26 -1.19
CA ASP A 9 -5.42 0.03 -2.62
C ASP A 9 -5.36 1.53 -2.89
N LYS A 10 -6.19 2.30 -2.20
CA LYS A 10 -6.19 3.76 -2.35
C LYS A 10 -4.86 4.38 -1.93
N ALA A 11 -4.27 3.88 -0.84
CA ALA A 11 -2.96 4.35 -0.37
C ALA A 11 -1.88 4.03 -1.41
N GLN A 12 -1.90 2.82 -1.98
CA GLN A 12 -0.95 2.43 -3.01
C GLN A 12 -1.09 3.31 -4.27
N LEU A 13 -2.32 3.60 -4.69
CA LEU A 13 -2.57 4.49 -5.84
C LEU A 13 -2.04 5.89 -5.59
N GLU A 14 -2.28 6.46 -4.40
CA GLU A 14 -1.77 7.78 -4.06
C GLU A 14 -0.24 7.82 -4.06
N LEU A 15 0.42 6.76 -3.57
CA LEU A 15 1.87 6.69 -3.60
C LEU A 15 2.41 6.61 -5.03
N ILE A 16 1.76 5.84 -5.90
CA ILE A 16 2.13 5.78 -7.33
C ILE A 16 1.99 7.16 -7.98
N LYS A 17 0.89 7.86 -7.68
CA LYS A 17 0.65 9.20 -8.20
C LYS A 17 1.77 10.16 -7.78
N LEU A 18 2.15 10.13 -6.50
CA LEU A 18 3.27 10.95 -6.00
C LEU A 18 4.57 10.61 -6.72
N ALA A 19 4.87 9.32 -6.89
CA ALA A 19 6.10 8.88 -7.54
C ALA A 19 6.15 9.28 -9.02
N LEU A 20 5.00 9.29 -9.70
CA LEU A 20 4.94 9.73 -11.10
C LEU A 20 5.33 11.20 -11.27
N HIS A 21 4.91 12.06 -10.34
CA HIS A 21 5.15 13.50 -10.42
C HIS A 21 6.40 13.96 -9.69
N SER A 22 6.90 13.14 -8.77
CA SER A 22 8.10 13.45 -7.97
C SER A 22 8.99 12.21 -7.89
N PRO A 23 9.81 11.96 -8.91
CA PRO A 23 10.65 10.76 -8.99
C PRO A 23 11.54 10.53 -7.76
N GLU A 24 11.97 11.58 -7.11
CA GLU A 24 12.82 11.50 -5.92
C GLU A 24 12.13 10.84 -4.73
N LEU A 25 10.80 10.75 -4.75
CA LEU A 25 10.03 10.10 -3.69
C LEU A 25 9.92 8.59 -3.90
N ALA A 26 10.08 8.10 -5.13
CA ALA A 26 9.89 6.68 -5.43
C ALA A 26 10.75 5.74 -4.57
N PRO A 27 12.07 5.98 -4.38
CA PRO A 27 12.88 5.09 -3.55
C PRO A 27 12.50 5.09 -2.08
N LYS A 28 11.77 6.10 -1.62
CA LYS A 28 11.33 6.20 -0.23
C LYS A 28 10.07 5.41 0.06
N MET A 29 9.44 4.87 -0.97
CA MET A 29 8.16 4.18 -0.82
C MET A 29 8.31 2.73 -0.39
N PRO A 30 7.40 2.21 0.47
CA PRO A 30 7.51 0.86 1.01
C PRO A 30 6.98 -0.19 0.03
N ILE A 31 7.73 -0.47 -1.03
CA ILE A 31 7.32 -1.41 -2.07
C ILE A 31 6.98 -2.80 -1.50
N ALA A 32 7.67 -3.22 -0.43
CA ALA A 32 7.42 -4.51 0.21
C ALA A 32 6.00 -4.61 0.79
N LEU A 33 5.35 -3.48 1.07
CA LEU A 33 4.00 -3.44 1.61
C LEU A 33 2.92 -3.36 0.52
N PHE A 34 3.30 -3.27 -0.75
CA PHE A 34 2.35 -3.24 -1.86
C PHE A 34 1.79 -4.63 -2.11
N SER A 35 0.52 -4.81 -1.77
CA SER A 35 -0.18 -6.09 -1.93
C SER A 35 -0.79 -6.27 -3.32
N ASN A 36 -1.10 -5.17 -4.00
CA ASN A 36 -1.66 -5.21 -5.35
C ASN A 36 -0.52 -5.44 -6.35
N LYS A 37 -0.57 -6.58 -7.04
CA LYS A 37 0.51 -6.99 -7.95
C LYS A 37 0.75 -5.99 -9.07
N LEU A 38 -0.30 -5.45 -9.67
CA LEU A 38 -0.20 -4.47 -10.74
C LEU A 38 0.50 -3.21 -10.26
N LEU A 39 0.08 -2.70 -9.10
CA LEU A 39 0.66 -1.49 -8.50
C LEU A 39 2.10 -1.73 -8.04
N TYR A 40 2.39 -2.92 -7.54
CA TYR A 40 3.75 -3.33 -7.19
C TYR A 40 4.67 -3.23 -8.40
N ASN A 41 4.25 -3.79 -9.53
CA ASN A 41 5.04 -3.80 -10.74
C ASN A 41 5.28 -2.38 -11.26
N VAL A 42 4.26 -1.53 -11.21
CA VAL A 42 4.38 -0.12 -11.61
C VAL A 42 5.40 0.60 -10.73
N LEU A 43 5.27 0.46 -9.41
CA LEU A 43 6.20 1.11 -8.48
C LEU A 43 7.64 0.64 -8.68
N LYS A 44 7.83 -0.63 -8.97
CA LYS A 44 9.17 -1.17 -9.23
C LYS A 44 9.82 -0.48 -10.42
N VAL A 45 9.07 -0.29 -11.50
CA VAL A 45 9.56 0.43 -12.69
C VAL A 45 9.94 1.87 -12.32
N LEU A 46 9.10 2.52 -11.51
CA LEU A 46 9.35 3.90 -11.08
C LEU A 46 10.63 3.99 -10.23
N ILE A 47 10.82 3.08 -9.29
CA ILE A 47 12.02 3.04 -8.46
C ILE A 47 13.27 2.80 -9.29
N ASP A 48 13.21 1.83 -10.20
CA ASP A 48 14.35 1.47 -11.05
C ASP A 48 14.81 2.61 -11.95
N ASN A 49 13.92 3.55 -12.28
CA ASN A 49 14.22 4.69 -13.14
C ASN A 49 14.30 6.02 -12.41
N SER A 50 14.18 6.01 -11.08
CA SER A 50 14.12 7.22 -10.27
C SER A 50 15.40 8.07 -10.32
N ASP A 51 16.55 7.43 -10.44
CA ASP A 51 17.86 8.09 -10.46
C ASP A 51 18.08 8.87 -11.76
N LYS A 52 17.42 8.46 -12.85
CA LYS A 52 17.55 9.13 -14.14
C LYS A 52 16.61 10.31 -14.29
N GLY A 53 15.63 10.43 -13.39
CA GLY A 53 14.54 11.38 -13.55
C GLY A 53 13.66 10.98 -14.75
N TYR A 54 12.38 10.99 -14.56
CA TYR A 54 11.42 10.69 -15.62
C TYR A 54 10.25 11.66 -15.58
N LYS A 55 9.56 11.78 -16.70
CA LYS A 55 8.27 12.48 -16.77
C LYS A 55 7.17 11.41 -16.84
N PRO A 56 5.97 11.71 -16.33
CA PRO A 56 4.88 10.72 -16.35
C PRO A 56 4.64 10.08 -17.72
N GLY A 57 4.73 10.85 -18.80
CA GLY A 57 4.54 10.32 -20.15
C GLY A 57 5.59 9.31 -20.58
N GLN A 58 6.82 9.44 -20.10
CA GLN A 58 7.90 8.50 -20.41
C GLN A 58 7.68 7.15 -19.76
N ILE A 59 7.05 7.13 -18.59
CA ILE A 59 6.77 5.89 -17.87
C ILE A 59 5.79 5.00 -18.63
N LEU A 60 4.84 5.60 -19.37
CA LEU A 60 3.91 4.85 -20.19
C LEU A 60 4.62 3.93 -21.20
N GLU A 61 5.73 4.40 -21.75
CA GLU A 61 6.53 3.62 -22.69
C GLU A 61 7.34 2.52 -21.99
N LEU A 62 7.85 2.82 -20.79
CA LEU A 62 8.69 1.89 -20.03
C LEU A 62 7.89 0.75 -19.41
N ILE A 63 6.66 1.03 -18.96
CA ILE A 63 5.84 0.02 -18.31
C ILE A 63 5.42 -1.08 -19.27
N GLY A 64 5.17 -0.78 -20.54
CA GLY A 64 4.73 -1.76 -21.51
C GLY A 64 3.57 -2.61 -20.97
N GLY A 65 3.17 -3.64 -21.63
CA GLY A 65 2.21 -4.58 -21.07
C GLY A 65 0.76 -4.23 -21.34
N SER A 66 -0.14 -4.54 -20.39
CA SER A 66 -1.58 -4.48 -20.64
C SER A 66 -2.10 -3.06 -20.79
N SER A 67 -3.19 -2.93 -21.56
CA SER A 67 -3.88 -1.65 -21.70
C SER A 67 -4.42 -1.14 -20.36
N GLU A 68 -4.74 -2.05 -19.44
CA GLU A 68 -5.20 -1.70 -18.08
C GLU A 68 -4.12 -0.92 -17.32
N GLN A 69 -2.88 -1.40 -17.35
CA GLN A 69 -1.75 -0.71 -16.70
C GLN A 69 -1.51 0.66 -17.32
N ARG A 70 -1.51 0.74 -18.64
CA ARG A 70 -1.29 2.00 -19.35
C ARG A 70 -2.39 3.02 -19.07
N ASN A 71 -3.64 2.57 -19.05
CA ASN A 71 -4.78 3.44 -18.74
C ASN A 71 -4.72 3.97 -17.32
N LEU A 72 -4.33 3.11 -16.37
CA LEU A 72 -4.16 3.51 -14.98
C LEU A 72 -3.10 4.61 -14.85
N ILE A 73 -1.93 4.40 -15.44
CA ILE A 73 -0.84 5.37 -15.36
C ILE A 73 -1.22 6.68 -16.05
N ALA A 74 -1.88 6.61 -17.21
CA ALA A 74 -2.35 7.80 -17.91
C ALA A 74 -3.33 8.61 -17.04
N SER A 75 -4.23 7.92 -16.36
CA SER A 75 -5.18 8.55 -15.45
C SER A 75 -4.48 9.24 -14.27
N LEU A 76 -3.50 8.59 -13.67
CA LEU A 76 -2.75 9.16 -12.56
C LEU A 76 -1.83 10.31 -13.01
N ALA A 77 -1.31 10.23 -14.23
CA ALA A 77 -0.43 11.27 -14.79
C ALA A 77 -1.14 12.61 -14.96
N ILE A 78 -2.46 12.59 -15.20
CA ILE A 78 -3.26 13.79 -15.35
C ILE A 78 -3.51 14.47 -14.00
N GLN A 79 -3.54 13.70 -12.92
CA GLN A 79 -3.82 14.18 -11.57
C GLN A 79 -2.55 14.69 -10.90
N VAL A 80 -2.25 15.98 -11.05
CA VAL A 80 -1.04 16.57 -10.46
C VAL A 80 -1.26 16.84 -8.97
N PRO A 81 -0.46 16.20 -8.07
CA PRO A 81 -0.58 16.47 -6.64
C PRO A 81 -0.13 17.89 -6.30
N ASP A 82 -0.72 18.46 -5.25
CA ASP A 82 -0.26 19.73 -4.70
C ASP A 82 1.05 19.48 -3.95
N LYS A 83 2.12 20.15 -4.38
CA LYS A 83 3.44 19.96 -3.79
C LYS A 83 3.49 20.30 -2.31
N GLU A 84 2.67 21.24 -1.86
CA GLU A 84 2.60 21.60 -0.46
C GLU A 84 2.23 20.43 0.44
N TYR A 85 1.41 19.50 -0.06
CA TYR A 85 0.90 18.36 0.71
C TYR A 85 1.60 17.04 0.39
N GLU A 86 2.59 17.01 -0.49
CA GLU A 86 3.26 15.77 -0.88
C GLU A 86 3.79 14.97 0.31
N GLN A 87 4.48 15.62 1.24
CA GLN A 87 5.05 14.93 2.39
C GLN A 87 3.97 14.38 3.31
N THR A 88 2.91 15.14 3.54
CA THR A 88 1.79 14.71 4.37
C THR A 88 1.09 13.50 3.75
N ILE A 89 0.83 13.53 2.45
CA ILE A 89 0.20 12.41 1.74
C ILE A 89 1.10 11.18 1.79
N LEU A 90 2.40 11.36 1.57
CA LEU A 90 3.37 10.27 1.63
C LEU A 90 3.35 9.59 3.00
N ASP A 91 3.44 10.38 4.07
CA ASP A 91 3.47 9.87 5.44
C ASP A 91 2.16 9.16 5.81
N ASP A 92 1.01 9.73 5.44
CA ASP A 92 -0.30 9.14 5.73
C ASP A 92 -0.51 7.83 4.99
N CYS A 93 -0.10 7.75 3.74
CA CYS A 93 -0.24 6.53 2.94
C CYS A 93 0.69 5.43 3.45
N ILE A 94 1.92 5.76 3.82
CA ILE A 94 2.86 4.79 4.40
C ILE A 94 2.29 4.26 5.72
N ALA A 95 1.78 5.13 6.58
CA ALA A 95 1.18 4.72 7.85
C ALA A 95 0.00 3.77 7.63
N THR A 96 -0.84 4.05 6.62
CA THR A 96 -1.97 3.17 6.28
C THR A 96 -1.49 1.77 5.89
N LEU A 97 -0.46 1.69 5.04
CA LEU A 97 0.08 0.40 4.61
C LEU A 97 0.74 -0.36 5.76
N GLU A 98 1.43 0.32 6.65
CA GLU A 98 2.07 -0.31 7.80
C GLU A 98 1.06 -0.87 8.80
N ARG A 99 -0.10 -0.25 8.95
CA ARG A 99 -1.16 -0.72 9.84
C ARG A 99 -1.88 -1.96 9.33
N ASN A 100 -2.04 -2.09 8.02
CA ASN A 100 -2.83 -3.17 7.44
C ASN A 100 -2.34 -4.59 7.80
N PRO A 101 -1.05 -4.91 7.76
CA PRO A 101 -0.58 -6.23 8.20
C PRO A 101 -0.94 -6.53 9.65
N VAL A 102 -0.79 -5.55 10.55
CA VAL A 102 -1.13 -5.69 11.96
C VAL A 102 -2.63 -5.93 12.14
N LYS A 103 -3.48 -5.19 11.42
CA LYS A 103 -4.94 -5.39 11.46
C LYS A 103 -5.33 -6.79 11.02
N LYS A 104 -4.69 -7.31 9.97
CA LYS A 104 -4.95 -8.68 9.49
C LYS A 104 -4.57 -9.72 10.53
N GLU A 105 -3.42 -9.56 11.19
CA GLU A 105 -3.00 -10.47 12.25
C GLU A 105 -3.96 -10.43 13.43
N ILE A 106 -4.43 -9.25 13.83
CA ILE A 106 -5.42 -9.10 14.90
C ILE A 106 -6.71 -9.85 14.54
N ALA A 107 -7.19 -9.71 13.31
CA ALA A 107 -8.40 -10.38 12.86
C ALA A 107 -8.27 -11.90 12.93
N ILE A 108 -7.11 -12.44 12.52
CA ILE A 108 -6.83 -13.87 12.57
C ILE A 108 -6.83 -14.38 14.03
N LEU A 109 -6.17 -13.64 14.92
CA LEU A 109 -6.10 -14.04 16.34
C LEU A 109 -7.48 -13.99 17.01
N ARG A 110 -8.27 -12.95 16.73
CA ARG A 110 -9.64 -12.84 17.25
C ARG A 110 -10.51 -14.02 16.80
N ASP A 111 -10.36 -14.43 15.54
CA ASP A 111 -11.12 -15.56 15.00
C ASP A 111 -10.72 -16.86 15.69
N LYS A 112 -9.43 -17.10 15.93
CA LYS A 112 -8.95 -18.27 16.67
C LYS A 112 -9.52 -18.31 18.09
N ILE A 113 -9.49 -17.18 18.79
CA ILE A 113 -10.02 -17.08 20.17
C ILE A 113 -11.51 -17.39 20.17
N ARG A 114 -12.27 -16.81 19.23
CA ARG A 114 -13.71 -17.05 19.11
C ARG A 114 -14.01 -18.53 18.89
N ARG A 115 -13.26 -19.21 18.03
CA ARG A 115 -13.45 -20.64 17.76
C ARG A 115 -13.17 -21.50 19.00
N MET A 116 -12.15 -21.14 19.76
CA MET A 116 -11.85 -21.86 21.01
C MET A 116 -12.97 -21.71 22.03
N GLU A 117 -13.57 -20.50 22.14
CA GLU A 117 -14.70 -20.26 23.02
C GLU A 117 -15.93 -21.05 22.59
N GLU A 118 -16.22 -21.13 21.28
CA GLU A 118 -17.34 -21.90 20.74
C GLU A 118 -17.19 -23.41 21.00
N GLU A 119 -15.96 -23.90 21.08
CA GLU A 119 -15.67 -25.32 21.34
C GLU A 119 -15.50 -25.61 22.84
N ASP A 120 -15.91 -24.68 23.71
CA ASP A 120 -15.73 -24.76 25.17
C ASP A 120 -14.27 -24.97 25.59
N THR A 121 -13.34 -24.51 24.75
CA THR A 121 -11.91 -24.56 25.05
C THR A 121 -11.47 -23.21 25.58
N THR A 122 -10.71 -23.20 26.67
CA THR A 122 -10.17 -21.95 27.21
C THR A 122 -9.10 -21.43 26.26
N PRO A 123 -9.18 -20.14 25.80
CA PRO A 123 -8.15 -19.58 24.96
C PRO A 123 -6.78 -19.65 25.61
N ASP A 124 -5.78 -19.96 24.82
CA ASP A 124 -4.39 -20.01 25.30
C ASP A 124 -3.96 -18.62 25.73
N LYS A 125 -3.33 -18.55 26.89
CA LYS A 125 -2.80 -17.30 27.44
C LYS A 125 -1.85 -16.61 26.46
N ALA A 126 -1.04 -17.41 25.72
CA ALA A 126 -0.11 -16.88 24.72
C ALA A 126 -0.83 -16.14 23.58
N LEU A 127 -2.01 -16.63 23.16
CA LEU A 127 -2.80 -15.96 22.12
C LEU A 127 -3.34 -14.63 22.61
N LEU A 128 -3.79 -14.56 23.85
CA LEU A 128 -4.31 -13.33 24.44
C LEU A 128 -3.20 -12.27 24.58
N GLU A 129 -2.01 -12.69 25.00
CA GLU A 129 -0.86 -11.81 25.09
C GLU A 129 -0.42 -11.29 23.73
N GLU A 130 -0.38 -12.15 22.73
CA GLU A 130 -0.03 -11.77 21.35
C GLU A 130 -1.02 -10.75 20.80
N LEU A 131 -2.32 -10.97 21.01
CA LEU A 131 -3.36 -10.02 20.60
C LEU A 131 -3.17 -8.66 21.26
N SER A 132 -2.88 -8.65 22.57
CA SER A 132 -2.64 -7.41 23.31
C SER A 132 -1.46 -6.62 22.75
N VAL A 133 -0.36 -7.30 22.43
CA VAL A 133 0.83 -6.69 21.83
C VAL A 133 0.49 -6.05 20.47
N LEU A 134 -0.24 -6.77 19.63
CA LEU A 134 -0.62 -6.27 18.30
C LEU A 134 -1.56 -5.07 18.39
N GLN A 135 -2.51 -5.10 19.33
CA GLN A 135 -3.43 -3.98 19.53
C GLN A 135 -2.69 -2.70 19.95
N LYS A 136 -1.65 -2.83 20.76
CA LYS A 136 -0.82 -1.68 21.17
C LYS A 136 -0.09 -1.05 20.00
N LYS A 137 0.28 -1.84 18.98
CA LYS A 137 0.96 -1.33 17.78
C LYS A 137 0.07 -0.40 16.95
N LEU A 138 -1.26 -0.50 17.11
CA LEU A 138 -2.21 0.35 16.39
C LEU A 138 -2.52 1.66 17.09
N GLN A 139 -2.07 1.84 18.34
CA GLN A 139 -2.29 3.06 19.12
C GLN A 139 -1.25 4.13 18.85
#